data_8762447960093612d0086a72518a6c04
#
_entry.id   8762447960093612d0086a72518a6c04
#
_cell.length_a   1.000
_cell.length_b   1.000
_cell.length_c   1.000
_cell.angle_alpha   90.00
_cell.angle_beta   90.00
_cell.angle_gamma   90.00
#
_symmetry.space_group_name_H-M   'P 1'
#
loop_
_entity.id
_entity.type
_entity.pdbx_description
1 polymer ?
#
loop_
_entity_poly.entity_id
_entity_poly.type
_entity_poly.pdbx_seq_one_letter_code
_entity_poly.pdbx_strand_id
1 'polypeptide(L)'
;MKAVCLLSGGLDSATCLAWALARYPRVETVGFRYGQRHAIELDCREPVRQALASERLGDDHLVDLSATIAGLGETAMTADIAIEMGQGGLPNTFVPGRNLLFLTCAAAIAYRRGLRRIVAGVCETDYSGYPDCRDDTVKAMQLALNLGMQRRFVLETPLMWRDKAATWALAMGLGGQGFVDVILERTHTCYLGNRTDRHAWGFGCGTCPACQLRAQGWERWVAAGSPSA
;
A
#
# COMPACT_ATOMS: atom_id res chain seq x y z
N MET A 1 7.53 20.24 6.51
CA MET A 1 7.98 19.53 5.28
C MET A 1 6.74 18.90 4.65
N LYS A 2 6.70 18.82 3.31
CA LYS A 2 5.58 18.22 2.57
C LYS A 2 5.95 16.78 2.17
N ALA A 3 4.94 15.90 2.00
CA ALA A 3 5.13 14.50 1.65
C ALA A 3 4.30 14.07 0.43
N VAL A 4 4.72 13.00 -0.24
CA VAL A 4 3.88 12.21 -1.13
C VAL A 4 3.70 10.81 -0.54
N CYS A 5 2.48 10.32 -0.52
CA CYS A 5 2.14 8.99 0.00
C CYS A 5 1.67 8.09 -1.16
N LEU A 6 2.26 6.91 -1.28
CA LEU A 6 1.78 5.90 -2.20
C LEU A 6 0.45 5.35 -1.68
N LEU A 7 -0.61 5.54 -2.44
CA LEU A 7 -1.97 5.12 -2.08
C LEU A 7 -2.50 4.16 -3.15
N SER A 8 -2.60 2.88 -2.82
CA SER A 8 -3.21 1.88 -3.70
C SER A 8 -4.74 1.80 -3.52
N GLY A 9 -5.24 2.07 -2.33
CA GLY A 9 -6.63 1.87 -1.90
C GLY A 9 -6.81 0.67 -0.97
N GLY A 10 -5.71 -0.01 -0.61
CA GLY A 10 -5.70 -1.09 0.38
C GLY A 10 -5.48 -0.60 1.81
N LEU A 11 -5.66 -1.51 2.78
CA LEU A 11 -5.48 -1.29 4.22
C LEU A 11 -4.16 -0.56 4.54
N ASP A 12 -3.04 -1.10 4.04
CA ASP A 12 -1.71 -0.61 4.40
C ASP A 12 -1.49 0.82 3.89
N SER A 13 -1.84 1.08 2.65
CA SER A 13 -1.69 2.40 2.04
C SER A 13 -2.62 3.45 2.65
N ALA A 14 -3.85 3.06 3.04
CA ALA A 14 -4.78 3.94 3.76
C ALA A 14 -4.24 4.29 5.15
N THR A 15 -3.68 3.30 5.88
CA THR A 15 -3.04 3.52 7.18
C THR A 15 -1.82 4.44 7.06
N CYS A 16 -1.00 4.25 6.01
CA CYS A 16 0.14 5.12 5.72
C CYS A 16 -0.29 6.55 5.36
N LEU A 17 -1.40 6.73 4.67
CA LEU A 17 -1.94 8.07 4.39
C LEU A 17 -2.38 8.77 5.68
N ALA A 18 -3.14 8.10 6.54
CA ALA A 18 -3.52 8.65 7.85
C ALA A 18 -2.30 8.98 8.71
N TRP A 19 -1.28 8.10 8.72
CA TRP A 19 -0.01 8.32 9.40
C TRP A 19 0.72 9.56 8.87
N ALA A 20 0.75 9.76 7.55
CA ALA A 20 1.40 10.91 6.92
C ALA A 20 0.63 12.22 7.23
N LEU A 21 -0.70 12.20 7.16
CA LEU A 21 -1.54 13.36 7.46
C LEU A 21 -1.41 13.82 8.92
N ALA A 22 -1.16 12.90 9.86
CA ALA A 22 -0.89 13.24 11.26
C ALA A 22 0.46 13.97 11.44
N ARG A 23 1.42 13.80 10.53
CA ARG A 23 2.82 14.27 10.66
C ARG A 23 3.20 15.43 9.76
N TYR A 24 2.60 15.52 8.59
CA TYR A 24 3.00 16.49 7.59
C TYR A 24 1.90 17.54 7.33
N PRO A 25 2.26 18.80 7.17
CA PRO A 25 1.29 19.87 6.92
C PRO A 25 0.68 19.82 5.52
N ARG A 26 1.26 19.05 4.60
CA ARG A 26 0.73 18.80 3.26
C ARG A 26 1.15 17.44 2.79
N VAL A 27 0.21 16.62 2.37
CA VAL A 27 0.42 15.27 1.83
C VAL A 27 -0.29 15.17 0.49
N GLU A 28 0.45 14.90 -0.56
CA GLU A 28 -0.09 14.51 -1.86
C GLU A 28 -0.13 12.98 -1.93
N THR A 29 -0.97 12.43 -2.79
CA THR A 29 -1.04 10.97 -2.99
C THR A 29 -0.66 10.59 -4.41
N VAL A 30 -0.11 9.40 -4.57
CA VAL A 30 0.14 8.81 -5.88
C VAL A 30 -0.32 7.37 -5.90
N GLY A 31 -1.08 6.99 -6.93
CA GLY A 31 -1.46 5.63 -7.24
C GLY A 31 -0.90 5.18 -8.57
N PHE A 32 -0.94 3.89 -8.80
CA PHE A 32 -0.35 3.27 -9.99
C PHE A 32 -1.34 2.32 -10.63
N ARG A 33 -1.61 2.55 -11.90
CA ARG A 33 -2.20 1.55 -12.79
C ARG A 33 -1.05 0.79 -13.43
N TYR A 34 -1.03 -0.52 -13.33
CA TYR A 34 0.06 -1.34 -13.87
C TYR A 34 -0.44 -2.61 -14.57
N GLY A 35 -1.69 -2.57 -15.04
CA GLY A 35 -2.32 -3.74 -15.66
C GLY A 35 -2.76 -4.78 -14.63
N GLN A 36 -2.93 -4.38 -13.35
CA GLN A 36 -3.43 -5.28 -12.32
C GLN A 36 -4.77 -5.92 -12.72
N ARG A 37 -4.87 -7.23 -12.48
CA ARG A 37 -6.03 -8.07 -12.80
C ARG A 37 -7.36 -7.48 -12.34
N HIS A 38 -7.37 -6.78 -11.20
CA HIS A 38 -8.56 -6.12 -10.67
C HIS A 38 -8.27 -4.65 -10.31
N ALA A 39 -8.98 -3.76 -10.97
CA ALA A 39 -8.86 -2.31 -10.76
C ALA A 39 -9.59 -1.81 -9.51
N ILE A 40 -10.38 -2.65 -8.83
CA ILE A 40 -11.20 -2.28 -7.67
C ILE A 40 -10.40 -1.57 -6.57
N GLU A 41 -9.15 -1.97 -6.35
CA GLU A 41 -8.28 -1.30 -5.38
C GLU A 41 -8.06 0.18 -5.75
N LEU A 42 -7.89 0.47 -7.04
CA LEU A 42 -7.76 1.86 -7.52
C LEU A 42 -9.04 2.66 -7.31
N ASP A 43 -10.21 2.02 -7.48
CA ASP A 43 -11.50 2.66 -7.25
C ASP A 43 -11.72 3.00 -5.76
N CYS A 44 -11.06 2.28 -4.85
CA CYS A 44 -11.08 2.55 -3.42
C CYS A 44 -10.26 3.78 -3.01
N ARG A 45 -9.36 4.29 -3.86
CA ARG A 45 -8.50 5.43 -3.52
C ARG A 45 -9.29 6.69 -3.21
N GLU A 46 -10.22 7.06 -4.08
CA GLU A 46 -11.01 8.28 -3.91
C GLU A 46 -11.92 8.21 -2.66
N PRO A 47 -12.69 7.13 -2.40
CA PRO A 47 -13.40 6.98 -1.14
C PRO A 47 -12.54 7.09 0.12
N VAL A 48 -11.32 6.55 0.10
CA VAL A 48 -10.37 6.67 1.22
C VAL A 48 -9.90 8.12 1.38
N ARG A 49 -9.55 8.80 0.28
CA ARG A 49 -9.16 10.21 0.29
C ARG A 49 -10.27 11.11 0.82
N GLN A 50 -11.52 10.88 0.40
CA GLN A 50 -12.68 11.62 0.88
C GLN A 50 -12.90 11.43 2.39
N ALA A 51 -12.75 10.20 2.88
CA ALA A 51 -12.88 9.91 4.31
C ALA A 51 -11.77 10.55 5.17
N LEU A 52 -10.58 10.74 4.60
CA LEU A 52 -9.42 11.38 5.24
C LEU A 52 -9.25 12.86 4.80
N ALA A 53 -10.28 13.46 4.19
CA ALA A 53 -10.22 14.82 3.70
C ALA A 53 -9.88 15.80 4.83
N SER A 54 -8.89 16.65 4.59
CA SER A 54 -8.44 17.68 5.50
C SER A 54 -7.67 18.75 4.72
N GLU A 55 -7.42 19.89 5.31
CA GLU A 55 -6.58 20.95 4.73
C GLU A 55 -5.16 20.48 4.39
N ARG A 56 -4.71 19.38 5.01
CA ARG A 56 -3.40 18.79 4.79
C ARG A 56 -3.34 17.86 3.56
N LEU A 57 -4.50 17.34 3.12
CA LEU A 57 -4.57 16.47 1.95
C LEU A 57 -4.52 17.31 0.68
N GLY A 58 -3.52 17.02 -0.16
CA GLY A 58 -3.23 17.71 -1.40
C GLY A 58 -3.70 16.97 -2.64
N ASP A 59 -2.97 17.23 -3.73
CA ASP A 59 -3.28 16.69 -5.05
C ASP A 59 -3.15 15.17 -5.06
N ASP A 60 -3.91 14.54 -5.95
CA ASP A 60 -3.81 13.12 -6.26
C ASP A 60 -3.18 12.92 -7.64
N HIS A 61 -2.25 11.98 -7.70
CA HIS A 61 -1.58 11.59 -8.93
C HIS A 61 -1.92 10.13 -9.25
N LEU A 62 -2.20 9.85 -10.51
CA LEU A 62 -2.34 8.49 -11.04
C LEU A 62 -1.35 8.31 -12.18
N VAL A 63 -0.42 7.37 -12.02
CA VAL A 63 0.58 7.04 -13.02
C VAL A 63 0.20 5.72 -13.68
N ASP A 64 0.13 5.70 -15.00
CA ASP A 64 -0.13 4.49 -15.76
C ASP A 64 1.19 3.84 -16.22
N LEU A 65 1.45 2.65 -15.69
CA LEU A 65 2.61 1.80 -16.01
C LEU A 65 2.19 0.51 -16.73
N SER A 66 0.93 0.41 -17.19
CA SER A 66 0.38 -0.83 -17.73
C SER A 66 1.20 -1.37 -18.90
N ALA A 67 1.54 -0.51 -19.87
CA ALA A 67 2.37 -0.91 -21.00
C ALA A 67 3.78 -1.34 -20.60
N THR A 68 4.37 -0.65 -19.60
CA THR A 68 5.72 -0.98 -19.10
C THR A 68 5.72 -2.36 -18.44
N ILE A 69 4.78 -2.62 -17.55
CA ILE A 69 4.70 -3.91 -16.83
C ILE A 69 4.34 -5.05 -17.79
N ALA A 70 3.40 -4.83 -18.71
CA ALA A 70 3.05 -5.84 -19.74
C ALA A 70 4.25 -6.24 -20.59
N GLY A 71 5.15 -5.30 -20.91
CA GLY A 71 6.39 -5.58 -21.64
C GLY A 71 7.43 -6.39 -20.85
N LEU A 72 7.28 -6.52 -19.52
CA LEU A 72 8.18 -7.30 -18.67
C LEU A 72 7.73 -8.74 -18.44
N GLY A 73 6.52 -9.10 -18.90
CA GLY A 73 5.94 -10.43 -18.74
C GLY A 73 4.71 -10.48 -17.83
N GLU A 74 4.07 -11.63 -17.82
CA GLU A 74 2.83 -11.87 -17.06
C GLU A 74 3.11 -12.48 -15.69
N THR A 75 2.27 -12.12 -14.72
CA THR A 75 2.22 -12.67 -13.37
C THR A 75 0.77 -12.90 -12.97
N ALA A 76 0.50 -13.64 -11.89
CA ALA A 76 -0.87 -13.81 -11.38
C ALA A 76 -1.51 -12.49 -10.87
N MET A 77 -0.76 -11.40 -10.80
CA MET A 77 -1.28 -10.06 -10.52
C MET A 77 -1.73 -9.32 -11.78
N THR A 78 -1.24 -9.70 -12.96
CA THR A 78 -1.51 -9.00 -14.23
C THR A 78 -2.28 -9.85 -15.23
N ALA A 79 -2.32 -11.17 -15.04
CA ALA A 79 -3.01 -12.13 -15.90
C ALA A 79 -3.95 -13.05 -15.11
N ASP A 80 -4.90 -13.66 -15.80
CA ASP A 80 -5.84 -14.62 -15.20
C ASP A 80 -5.21 -16.02 -15.13
N ILE A 81 -4.25 -16.17 -14.25
CA ILE A 81 -3.58 -17.43 -13.94
C ILE A 81 -3.73 -17.76 -12.46
N ALA A 82 -3.66 -19.06 -12.14
CA ALA A 82 -3.76 -19.51 -10.74
C ALA A 82 -2.63 -18.93 -9.88
N ILE A 83 -2.97 -18.59 -8.63
CA ILE A 83 -1.98 -18.12 -7.67
C ILE A 83 -1.27 -19.31 -7.06
N GLU A 84 0.04 -19.44 -7.32
CA GLU A 84 0.88 -20.55 -6.91
C GLU A 84 2.25 -20.08 -6.42
N MET A 85 2.93 -20.94 -5.67
CA MET A 85 4.33 -20.71 -5.30
C MET A 85 5.23 -21.04 -6.51
N GLY A 86 6.05 -20.09 -6.92
CA GLY A 86 7.02 -20.27 -7.99
C GLY A 86 8.23 -21.10 -7.56
N GLN A 87 9.01 -21.58 -8.53
CA GLN A 87 10.18 -22.43 -8.30
C GLN A 87 11.29 -21.79 -7.46
N GLY A 88 11.33 -20.46 -7.35
CA GLY A 88 12.30 -19.72 -6.53
C GLY A 88 11.85 -19.40 -5.11
N GLY A 89 10.75 -19.99 -4.60
CA GLY A 89 10.20 -19.72 -3.27
C GLY A 89 9.44 -18.40 -3.17
N LEU A 90 9.26 -17.67 -4.27
CA LEU A 90 8.40 -16.49 -4.35
C LEU A 90 7.07 -16.87 -5.00
N PRO A 91 5.93 -16.33 -4.56
CA PRO A 91 4.66 -16.55 -5.22
C PRO A 91 4.66 -15.92 -6.62
N ASN A 92 3.94 -16.52 -7.56
CA ASN A 92 3.80 -16.01 -8.94
C ASN A 92 2.99 -14.70 -9.03
N THR A 93 2.52 -14.18 -7.90
CA THR A 93 2.00 -12.82 -7.75
C THR A 93 3.10 -11.76 -7.67
N PHE A 94 4.35 -12.16 -7.51
CA PHE A 94 5.47 -11.23 -7.51
C PHE A 94 5.69 -10.64 -8.91
N VAL A 95 5.60 -9.31 -9.01
CA VAL A 95 5.93 -8.54 -10.22
C VAL A 95 7.33 -7.97 -10.02
N PRO A 96 8.37 -8.54 -10.67
CA PRO A 96 9.75 -8.16 -10.41
C PRO A 96 10.00 -6.65 -10.60
N GLY A 97 10.53 -6.00 -9.57
CA GLY A 97 10.87 -4.57 -9.61
C GLY A 97 9.69 -3.60 -9.56
N ARG A 98 8.46 -4.07 -9.38
CA ARG A 98 7.26 -3.20 -9.36
C ARG A 98 7.38 -2.08 -8.33
N ASN A 99 7.74 -2.41 -7.08
CA ASN A 99 7.85 -1.39 -6.03
C ASN A 99 9.02 -0.44 -6.26
N LEU A 100 10.10 -0.88 -6.92
CA LEU A 100 11.20 0.00 -7.34
C LEU A 100 10.72 1.03 -8.37
N LEU A 101 9.92 0.61 -9.37
CA LEU A 101 9.30 1.51 -10.33
C LEU A 101 8.36 2.51 -9.65
N PHE A 102 7.53 2.06 -8.72
CA PHE A 102 6.62 2.93 -7.96
C PHE A 102 7.38 3.98 -7.16
N LEU A 103 8.43 3.59 -6.46
CA LEU A 103 9.29 4.52 -5.70
C LEU A 103 10.01 5.51 -6.61
N THR A 104 10.47 5.06 -7.79
CA THR A 104 11.10 5.95 -8.79
C THR A 104 10.12 7.00 -9.30
N CYS A 105 8.91 6.59 -9.68
CA CYS A 105 7.88 7.52 -10.16
C CYS A 105 7.44 8.49 -9.04
N ALA A 106 7.25 7.99 -7.82
CA ALA A 106 6.91 8.82 -6.66
C ALA A 106 8.02 9.86 -6.38
N ALA A 107 9.29 9.47 -6.49
CA ALA A 107 10.43 10.37 -6.33
C ALA A 107 10.48 11.43 -7.44
N ALA A 108 10.17 11.07 -8.69
CA ALA A 108 10.10 12.02 -9.80
C ALA A 108 8.97 13.06 -9.59
N ILE A 109 7.81 12.63 -9.11
CA ILE A 109 6.71 13.53 -8.72
C ILE A 109 7.18 14.43 -7.58
N ALA A 110 7.75 13.84 -6.52
CA ALA A 110 8.26 14.58 -5.37
C ALA A 110 9.29 15.62 -5.77
N TYR A 111 10.20 15.29 -6.69
CA TYR A 111 11.19 16.20 -7.25
C TYR A 111 10.53 17.43 -7.89
N ARG A 112 9.59 17.20 -8.80
CA ARG A 112 8.89 18.26 -9.54
C ARG A 112 8.00 19.13 -8.64
N ARG A 113 7.47 18.55 -7.56
CA ARG A 113 6.57 19.22 -6.61
C ARG A 113 7.32 19.84 -5.43
N GLY A 114 8.63 19.70 -5.35
CA GLY A 114 9.44 20.18 -4.22
C GLY A 114 9.19 19.44 -2.91
N LEU A 115 8.69 18.19 -2.98
CA LEU A 115 8.48 17.31 -1.84
C LEU A 115 9.78 16.55 -1.52
N ARG A 116 9.95 16.14 -0.25
CA ARG A 116 11.16 15.40 0.17
C ARG A 116 10.85 14.11 0.91
N ARG A 117 9.62 13.92 1.36
CA ARG A 117 9.17 12.73 2.06
C ARG A 117 8.31 11.89 1.13
N ILE A 118 8.63 10.61 1.05
CA ILE A 118 7.91 9.63 0.25
C ILE A 118 7.49 8.54 1.20
N VAL A 119 6.19 8.36 1.40
CA VAL A 119 5.63 7.39 2.34
C VAL A 119 5.08 6.20 1.58
N ALA A 120 5.51 5.01 1.94
CA ALA A 120 5.08 3.76 1.31
C ALA A 120 4.68 2.70 2.35
N GLY A 121 3.64 1.94 2.04
CA GLY A 121 3.12 0.86 2.89
C GLY A 121 3.79 -0.49 2.68
N VAL A 122 5.05 -0.51 2.24
CA VAL A 122 5.83 -1.75 2.14
C VAL A 122 6.24 -2.24 3.52
N CYS A 123 6.37 -3.56 3.66
CA CYS A 123 6.56 -4.22 4.94
C CYS A 123 7.37 -5.51 4.72
N GLU A 124 8.38 -5.73 5.54
CA GLU A 124 9.21 -6.93 5.49
C GLU A 124 8.60 -8.10 6.27
N THR A 125 7.79 -7.80 7.27
CA THR A 125 7.14 -8.79 8.13
C THR A 125 5.90 -9.43 7.50
N ASP A 126 5.43 -8.92 6.35
CA ASP A 126 4.35 -9.53 5.60
C ASP A 126 4.82 -10.83 4.94
N TYR A 127 3.98 -11.86 5.03
CA TYR A 127 4.26 -13.22 4.56
C TYR A 127 4.51 -13.33 3.04
N SER A 128 4.30 -12.26 2.26
CA SER A 128 4.53 -12.25 0.82
C SER A 128 6.01 -12.40 0.42
N GLY A 129 6.95 -12.06 1.33
CA GLY A 129 8.39 -12.25 1.13
C GLY A 129 9.01 -11.53 -0.07
N TYR A 130 8.30 -10.56 -0.65
CA TYR A 130 8.77 -9.87 -1.84
C TYR A 130 10.09 -9.11 -1.59
N PRO A 131 11.15 -9.39 -2.38
CA PRO A 131 12.45 -8.76 -2.18
C PRO A 131 12.41 -7.23 -2.26
N ASP A 132 11.52 -6.69 -3.09
CA ASP A 132 11.36 -5.23 -3.28
C ASP A 132 10.55 -4.54 -2.18
N CYS A 133 10.09 -5.28 -1.17
CA CYS A 133 9.47 -4.75 0.05
C CYS A 133 10.42 -4.70 1.26
N ARG A 134 11.64 -5.28 1.16
CA ARG A 134 12.58 -5.39 2.27
C ARG A 134 13.19 -4.04 2.64
N ASP A 135 13.52 -3.88 3.91
CA ASP A 135 14.11 -2.66 4.45
C ASP A 135 15.43 -2.29 3.75
N ASP A 136 16.29 -3.29 3.52
CA ASP A 136 17.56 -3.08 2.79
C ASP A 136 17.32 -2.60 1.36
N THR A 137 16.32 -3.13 0.68
CA THR A 137 15.94 -2.70 -0.68
C THR A 137 15.46 -1.25 -0.67
N VAL A 138 14.61 -0.87 0.30
CA VAL A 138 14.13 0.51 0.45
C VAL A 138 15.28 1.48 0.74
N LYS A 139 16.22 1.11 1.61
CA LYS A 139 17.42 1.91 1.93
C LYS A 139 18.33 2.09 0.71
N ALA A 140 18.60 1.00 -0.02
CA ALA A 140 19.39 1.05 -1.26
C ALA A 140 18.69 1.92 -2.31
N MET A 141 17.37 1.81 -2.45
CA MET A 141 16.59 2.62 -3.37
C MET A 141 16.62 4.10 -2.99
N GLN A 142 16.51 4.44 -1.71
CA GLN A 142 16.65 5.83 -1.25
C GLN A 142 18.02 6.41 -1.64
N LEU A 143 19.09 5.64 -1.47
CA LEU A 143 20.43 6.08 -1.86
C LEU A 143 20.52 6.32 -3.38
N ALA A 144 20.02 5.37 -4.18
CA ALA A 144 20.01 5.48 -5.64
C ALA A 144 19.24 6.71 -6.12
N LEU A 145 18.04 6.95 -5.58
CA LEU A 145 17.20 8.11 -5.91
C LEU A 145 17.89 9.43 -5.52
N ASN A 146 18.53 9.45 -4.34
CA ASN A 146 19.23 10.64 -3.86
C ASN A 146 20.43 11.01 -4.75
N LEU A 147 21.19 10.02 -5.19
CA LEU A 147 22.32 10.22 -6.10
C LEU A 147 21.85 10.58 -7.51
N GLY A 148 20.91 9.79 -8.06
CA GLY A 148 20.46 9.96 -9.45
C GLY A 148 19.65 11.22 -9.70
N MET A 149 18.97 11.76 -8.68
CA MET A 149 18.17 12.99 -8.79
C MET A 149 18.81 14.20 -8.10
N GLN A 150 19.99 14.05 -7.50
CA GLN A 150 20.68 15.10 -6.72
C GLN A 150 19.75 15.77 -5.68
N ARG A 151 19.00 14.96 -4.94
CA ARG A 151 18.04 15.39 -3.92
C ARG A 151 18.27 14.59 -2.62
N ARG A 152 17.70 15.07 -1.53
CA ARG A 152 17.68 14.39 -0.24
C ARG A 152 16.25 13.92 0.06
N PHE A 153 15.81 12.91 -0.65
CA PHE A 153 14.57 12.21 -0.31
C PHE A 153 14.75 11.36 0.94
N VAL A 154 13.67 11.19 1.69
CA VAL A 154 13.56 10.19 2.75
C VAL A 154 12.38 9.30 2.41
N LEU A 155 12.64 8.02 2.22
CA LEU A 155 11.61 6.99 2.09
C LEU A 155 11.18 6.58 3.49
N GLU A 156 9.91 6.71 3.78
CA GLU A 156 9.32 6.38 5.08
C GLU A 156 8.38 5.20 4.92
N THR A 157 8.64 4.17 5.68
CA THR A 157 7.90 2.90 5.65
C THR A 157 7.35 2.59 7.04
N PRO A 158 6.25 3.26 7.45
CA PRO A 158 5.74 3.16 8.82
C PRO A 158 5.32 1.74 9.21
N LEU A 159 5.14 0.86 8.23
CA LEU A 159 4.71 -0.53 8.42
C LEU A 159 5.86 -1.54 8.32
N MET A 160 7.10 -1.12 8.06
CA MET A 160 8.22 -2.01 7.73
C MET A 160 8.36 -3.21 8.68
N TRP A 161 8.20 -2.97 9.97
CA TRP A 161 8.36 -3.98 11.03
C TRP A 161 7.05 -4.30 11.76
N ARG A 162 5.90 -4.03 11.11
CA ARG A 162 4.56 -4.26 11.67
C ARG A 162 3.88 -5.40 10.94
N ASP A 163 3.38 -6.37 11.68
CA ASP A 163 2.46 -7.35 11.14
C ASP A 163 1.05 -6.75 10.93
N LYS A 164 0.14 -7.53 10.36
CA LYS A 164 -1.21 -7.03 10.07
C LYS A 164 -2.00 -6.68 11.32
N ALA A 165 -1.78 -7.36 12.45
CA ALA A 165 -2.43 -7.00 13.72
C ALA A 165 -1.93 -5.63 14.21
N ALA A 166 -0.61 -5.39 14.15
CA ALA A 166 -0.02 -4.10 14.49
C ALA A 166 -0.43 -2.98 13.51
N THR A 167 -0.73 -3.32 12.25
CA THR A 167 -1.27 -2.35 11.27
C THR A 167 -2.69 -1.93 11.65
N TRP A 168 -3.56 -2.87 12.07
CA TRP A 168 -4.89 -2.55 12.59
C TRP A 168 -4.83 -1.71 13.87
N ALA A 169 -3.94 -2.06 14.80
CA ALA A 169 -3.71 -1.28 16.01
C ALA A 169 -3.23 0.15 15.71
N LEU A 170 -2.33 0.30 14.72
CA LEU A 170 -1.89 1.62 14.27
C LEU A 170 -3.04 2.43 13.67
N ALA A 171 -3.89 1.81 12.86
CA ALA A 171 -5.06 2.47 12.30
C ALA A 171 -6.02 2.96 13.40
N MET A 172 -6.30 2.12 14.39
CA MET A 172 -7.09 2.50 15.56
C MET A 172 -6.47 3.69 16.30
N GLY A 173 -5.17 3.67 16.53
CA GLY A 173 -4.45 4.76 17.19
C GLY A 173 -4.41 6.07 16.41
N LEU A 174 -4.55 6.04 15.08
CA LEU A 174 -4.51 7.24 14.22
C LEU A 174 -5.86 7.94 14.08
N GLY A 175 -6.96 7.21 14.10
CA GLY A 175 -8.27 7.79 13.84
C GLY A 175 -9.43 7.10 14.56
N GLY A 176 -9.15 6.28 15.58
CA GLY A 176 -10.17 5.59 16.36
C GLY A 176 -11.00 4.61 15.53
N GLN A 177 -12.14 4.21 16.07
CA GLN A 177 -13.08 3.31 15.43
C GLN A 177 -13.56 3.85 14.08
N GLY A 178 -13.79 5.13 13.96
CA GLY A 178 -14.24 5.74 12.70
C GLY A 178 -13.26 5.51 11.54
N PHE A 179 -11.95 5.52 11.78
CA PHE A 179 -10.99 5.19 10.74
C PHE A 179 -10.90 3.68 10.48
N VAL A 180 -11.05 2.86 11.50
CA VAL A 180 -11.18 1.40 11.31
C VAL A 180 -12.38 1.09 10.41
N ASP A 181 -13.53 1.72 10.62
CA ASP A 181 -14.72 1.57 9.80
C ASP A 181 -14.47 2.00 8.34
N VAL A 182 -13.74 3.10 8.12
CA VAL A 182 -13.29 3.51 6.79
C VAL A 182 -12.46 2.42 6.12
N ILE A 183 -11.53 1.80 6.85
CA ILE A 183 -10.72 0.70 6.30
C ILE A 183 -11.59 -0.50 5.95
N LEU A 184 -12.53 -0.88 6.81
CA LEU A 184 -13.43 -2.01 6.59
C LEU A 184 -14.30 -1.81 5.35
N GLU A 185 -14.87 -0.61 5.17
CA GLU A 185 -15.86 -0.34 4.15
C GLU A 185 -15.27 0.20 2.82
N ARG A 186 -14.15 0.93 2.88
CA ARG A 186 -13.64 1.70 1.73
C ARG A 186 -12.31 1.21 1.17
N THR A 187 -11.67 0.22 1.80
CA THR A 187 -10.44 -0.36 1.25
C THR A 187 -10.69 -1.71 0.58
N HIS A 188 -9.76 -2.11 -0.28
CA HIS A 188 -9.77 -3.41 -0.93
C HIS A 188 -8.39 -4.05 -0.90
N THR A 189 -8.33 -5.38 -0.71
CA THR A 189 -7.05 -6.12 -0.62
C THR A 189 -7.10 -7.44 -1.41
N CYS A 190 -8.31 -7.91 -1.75
CA CYS A 190 -8.51 -9.21 -2.38
C CYS A 190 -7.85 -9.30 -3.76
N TYR A 191 -6.97 -10.28 -3.97
CA TYR A 191 -6.31 -10.53 -5.26
C TYR A 191 -7.27 -11.02 -6.35
N LEU A 192 -8.45 -11.53 -5.97
CA LEU A 192 -9.47 -11.98 -6.92
C LEU A 192 -10.55 -10.91 -7.20
N GLY A 193 -10.37 -9.70 -6.69
CA GLY A 193 -11.31 -8.59 -6.93
C GLY A 193 -12.70 -8.77 -6.30
N ASN A 194 -12.89 -9.73 -5.39
CA ASN A 194 -14.19 -9.94 -4.76
C ASN A 194 -14.50 -8.81 -3.78
N ARG A 195 -15.57 -8.08 -4.04
CA ARG A 195 -16.11 -7.01 -3.18
C ARG A 195 -17.58 -7.23 -2.83
N THR A 196 -18.12 -8.43 -3.07
CA THR A 196 -19.50 -8.82 -2.71
C THR A 196 -19.55 -9.47 -1.34
N ASP A 197 -18.55 -10.30 -1.02
CA ASP A 197 -18.52 -11.04 0.22
C ASP A 197 -17.94 -10.18 1.33
N ARG A 198 -18.75 -9.96 2.37
CA ARG A 198 -18.39 -9.15 3.51
C ARG A 198 -18.08 -10.02 4.74
N HIS A 199 -16.93 -9.76 5.32
CA HIS A 199 -16.41 -10.40 6.53
C HIS A 199 -16.24 -9.37 7.66
N ALA A 200 -15.90 -9.82 8.87
CA ALA A 200 -15.61 -8.93 9.99
C ALA A 200 -14.41 -7.99 9.70
N TRP A 201 -13.47 -8.42 8.87
CA TRP A 201 -12.29 -7.68 8.45
C TRP A 201 -12.47 -6.86 7.16
N GLY A 202 -13.68 -6.76 6.60
CA GLY A 202 -14.01 -6.03 5.38
C GLY A 202 -14.37 -6.96 4.21
N PHE A 203 -14.21 -6.46 2.97
CA PHE A 203 -14.60 -7.20 1.77
C PHE A 203 -13.47 -8.06 1.20
N GLY A 204 -13.82 -9.23 0.65
CA GLY A 204 -12.89 -10.12 -0.04
C GLY A 204 -13.37 -11.55 -0.17
N CYS A 205 -12.70 -12.37 -0.96
CA CYS A 205 -13.05 -13.77 -1.18
C CYS A 205 -12.82 -14.69 0.02
N GLY A 206 -12.06 -14.25 1.03
CA GLY A 206 -11.69 -15.06 2.20
C GLY A 206 -10.63 -16.13 1.95
N THR A 207 -10.31 -16.47 0.71
CA THR A 207 -9.48 -17.62 0.36
C THR A 207 -8.13 -17.28 -0.25
N CYS A 208 -7.98 -16.13 -0.91
CA CYS A 208 -6.69 -15.73 -1.46
C CYS A 208 -5.70 -15.33 -0.36
N PRO A 209 -4.38 -15.39 -0.60
CA PRO A 209 -3.37 -15.08 0.41
C PRO A 209 -3.54 -13.71 1.06
N ALA A 210 -3.92 -12.68 0.29
CA ALA A 210 -4.13 -11.34 0.83
C ALA A 210 -5.34 -11.25 1.76
N CYS A 211 -6.44 -11.96 1.46
CA CYS A 211 -7.61 -12.06 2.34
C CYS A 211 -7.27 -12.80 3.63
N GLN A 212 -6.56 -13.93 3.53
CA GLN A 212 -6.15 -14.72 4.69
C GLN A 212 -5.25 -13.91 5.64
N LEU A 213 -4.27 -13.20 5.07
CA LEU A 213 -3.37 -12.35 5.85
C LEU A 213 -4.13 -11.21 6.56
N ARG A 214 -5.07 -10.57 5.87
CA ARG A 214 -5.91 -9.51 6.43
C ARG A 214 -6.81 -10.04 7.54
N ALA A 215 -7.44 -11.19 7.33
CA ALA A 215 -8.31 -11.85 8.31
C ALA A 215 -7.55 -12.24 9.58
N GLN A 216 -6.41 -12.94 9.44
CA GLN A 216 -5.56 -13.34 10.58
C GLN A 216 -5.07 -12.13 11.38
N GLY A 217 -4.71 -11.03 10.70
CA GLY A 217 -4.33 -9.79 11.37
C GLY A 217 -5.48 -9.18 12.17
N TRP A 218 -6.68 -9.16 11.60
CA TRP A 218 -7.89 -8.70 12.27
C TRP A 218 -8.19 -9.53 13.51
N GLU A 219 -8.24 -10.85 13.37
CA GLU A 219 -8.54 -11.78 14.46
C GLU A 219 -7.55 -11.64 15.63
N ARG A 220 -6.25 -11.57 15.33
CA ARG A 220 -5.21 -11.34 16.35
C ARG A 220 -5.34 -9.99 17.03
N TRP A 221 -5.66 -8.93 16.29
CA TRP A 221 -5.86 -7.61 16.85
C TRP A 221 -7.08 -7.55 17.77
N VAL A 222 -8.21 -8.15 17.37
CA VAL A 222 -9.42 -8.22 18.19
C VAL A 222 -9.18 -9.06 19.44
N ALA A 223 -8.51 -10.22 19.31
CA ALA A 223 -8.21 -11.11 20.44
C ALA A 223 -7.24 -10.48 21.46
N ALA A 224 -6.37 -9.56 21.03
CA ALA A 224 -5.47 -8.82 21.91
C ALA A 224 -6.17 -7.71 22.73
N GLY A 225 -7.51 -7.64 22.67
CA GLY A 225 -8.29 -6.62 23.34
C GLY A 225 -8.11 -5.27 22.62
N SER A 226 -8.63 -5.20 21.38
CA SER A 226 -8.79 -3.87 20.75
C SER A 226 -9.41 -2.93 21.78
N PRO A 227 -8.85 -1.73 22.02
CA PRO A 227 -9.48 -0.82 22.94
C PRO A 227 -10.91 -0.57 22.45
N SER A 228 -11.90 -1.06 23.23
CA SER A 228 -13.28 -0.63 23.06
C SER A 228 -13.27 0.90 23.13
N ALA A 229 -13.86 1.53 22.13
CA ALA A 229 -14.02 2.97 22.02
C ALA A 229 -14.58 3.58 23.31
#